data_fae5561da3098e82fb62365f02616429
#
_entry.id   fae5561da3098e82fb62365f02616429
#
_cell.length_a   1.000
_cell.length_b   1.000
_cell.length_c   1.000
_cell.angle_alpha   90.00
_cell.angle_beta   90.00
_cell.angle_gamma   90.00
#
_symmetry.space_group_name_H-M   'P 1'
#
loop_
_entity.id
_entity.type
_entity.pdbx_description
1 polymer ?
#
loop_
_entity_poly.entity_id
_entity_poly.type
_entity_poly.pdbx_seq_one_letter_code
_entity_poly.pdbx_strand_id
1 'polypeptide(L)'
;MTQKKPKLGVLALMLEDYLPLFPGIDRAQTAYVNEVLDGLRDAAEFVFPHAAMNRAQIESLVAQYNHEKLDGILILLLTYSQGAYLVRALEENHLPLALALIQPEQTVRPDFIEWDYTVNQGIHGSQDQANVMTRMGVNCVYYAGNRCDGSFVRFVADFGRAAMTVRAMKRMRIGVIGKLPGMGDVITDDMAIYRFLGPELVYDSIGTVRRFCAGVEAGAVKAQMEADRAVFELDPTLDEPTHAEAARMYLGLRAYLQSGGLSGYTLHYGECGEDGRFTQLPLLAASNLLADGYGYAAEGDSTAAVLVAAMQTLCGAAGFTEMYMMDFKREAILMCHQGEGNWRLCRADRRPYLKNRVLSEGGLSNPPTPIFTPEPGRACILSLTHLTADRFRLVCAPGEILPDADLLHVDMPYLFFRPDSGVHSCVTAWLEQGGTHHEALVLGDRLDRIRLFCRLWNVEFVQL
;
A
#
# COMPACT_ATOMS: atom_id res chain seq x y z
N MET A 1 -4.40 10.85 -10.90
CA MET A 1 -5.63 10.93 -10.06
C MET A 1 -5.25 11.55 -8.73
N THR A 2 -6.02 12.53 -8.22
CA THR A 2 -5.84 13.02 -6.85
C THR A 2 -6.16 11.87 -5.89
N GLN A 3 -5.18 11.46 -5.12
CA GLN A 3 -5.32 10.35 -4.17
C GLN A 3 -6.35 10.76 -3.09
N LYS A 4 -7.40 9.93 -2.89
CA LYS A 4 -8.44 10.18 -1.88
C LYS A 4 -7.80 10.36 -0.50
N LYS A 5 -8.21 11.39 0.25
CA LYS A 5 -7.77 11.59 1.64
C LYS A 5 -8.42 10.56 2.55
N PRO A 6 -7.69 10.03 3.56
CA PRO A 6 -8.27 9.20 4.61
C PRO A 6 -9.30 10.01 5.42
N LYS A 7 -10.36 9.36 5.91
CA LYS A 7 -11.36 9.97 6.80
C LYS A 7 -11.28 9.34 8.19
N LEU A 8 -10.88 10.12 9.19
CA LEU A 8 -10.59 9.66 10.54
C LEU A 8 -11.58 10.21 11.56
N GLY A 9 -12.06 9.35 12.47
CA GLY A 9 -12.73 9.79 13.67
C GLY A 9 -11.71 10.24 14.70
N VAL A 10 -11.99 11.32 15.43
CA VAL A 10 -11.14 11.80 16.53
C VAL A 10 -11.83 11.52 17.84
N LEU A 11 -11.26 10.60 18.63
CA LEU A 11 -11.71 10.28 19.97
C LEU A 11 -10.83 11.03 20.98
N ALA A 12 -11.20 12.27 21.27
CA ALA A 12 -10.51 13.11 22.23
C ALA A 12 -11.10 12.89 23.62
N LEU A 13 -10.27 12.48 24.59
CA LEU A 13 -10.68 12.00 25.89
C LEU A 13 -10.25 12.96 27.01
N MET A 14 -11.14 13.24 27.94
CA MET A 14 -10.86 14.01 29.13
C MET A 14 -11.68 13.52 30.32
N LEU A 15 -11.30 13.92 31.55
CA LEU A 15 -11.99 13.53 32.77
C LEU A 15 -13.14 14.50 33.07
N GLU A 16 -14.37 13.97 33.30
CA GLU A 16 -15.56 14.74 33.62
C GLU A 16 -15.42 15.46 34.96
N ASP A 17 -14.76 14.83 35.96
CA ASP A 17 -14.56 15.37 37.30
C ASP A 17 -13.75 16.67 37.33
N TYR A 18 -13.05 17.02 36.23
CA TYR A 18 -12.34 18.29 36.13
C TYR A 18 -13.23 19.49 35.80
N LEU A 19 -14.46 19.28 35.34
CA LEU A 19 -15.38 20.39 34.99
C LEU A 19 -15.69 21.34 36.17
N PRO A 20 -16.06 20.83 37.36
CA PRO A 20 -16.32 21.71 38.50
C PRO A 20 -15.04 22.30 39.11
N LEU A 21 -13.89 21.62 38.96
CA LEU A 21 -12.60 22.09 39.49
C LEU A 21 -11.96 23.17 38.62
N PHE A 22 -12.14 23.07 37.34
CA PHE A 22 -11.54 23.94 36.32
C PHE A 22 -12.59 24.46 35.34
N PRO A 23 -13.42 25.47 35.73
CA PRO A 23 -14.47 25.99 34.87
C PRO A 23 -13.94 26.45 33.47
N GLY A 24 -14.49 25.88 32.42
CA GLY A 24 -14.11 26.20 31.03
C GLY A 24 -13.00 25.33 30.45
N ILE A 25 -12.49 24.31 31.17
CA ILE A 25 -11.47 23.38 30.67
C ILE A 25 -11.96 22.62 29.42
N ASP A 26 -13.23 22.28 29.37
CA ASP A 26 -13.88 21.64 28.19
C ASP A 26 -13.77 22.49 26.93
N ARG A 27 -14.04 23.81 27.06
CA ARG A 27 -13.92 24.76 25.94
C ARG A 27 -12.48 24.95 25.51
N ALA A 28 -11.56 25.08 26.48
CA ALA A 28 -10.13 25.23 26.18
C ALA A 28 -9.58 24.01 25.46
N GLN A 29 -9.89 22.82 25.93
CA GLN A 29 -9.42 21.56 25.32
C GLN A 29 -10.09 21.30 23.96
N THR A 30 -11.37 21.66 23.79
CA THR A 30 -12.01 21.59 22.46
C THR A 30 -11.34 22.54 21.46
N ALA A 31 -11.01 23.76 21.87
CA ALA A 31 -10.27 24.71 21.04
C ALA A 31 -8.89 24.19 20.65
N TYR A 32 -8.19 23.57 21.60
CA TYR A 32 -6.90 22.90 21.35
C TYR A 32 -7.02 21.78 20.32
N VAL A 33 -8.01 20.90 20.42
CA VAL A 33 -8.23 19.85 19.40
C VAL A 33 -8.46 20.45 18.04
N ASN A 34 -9.32 21.48 17.94
CA ASN A 34 -9.58 22.13 16.64
C ASN A 34 -8.32 22.74 16.03
N GLU A 35 -7.46 23.39 16.83
CA GLU A 35 -6.16 23.89 16.39
C GLU A 35 -5.26 22.77 15.85
N VAL A 36 -5.20 21.63 16.56
CA VAL A 36 -4.44 20.44 16.13
C VAL A 36 -4.97 19.92 14.79
N LEU A 37 -6.29 19.76 14.65
CA LEU A 37 -6.91 19.25 13.43
C LEU A 37 -6.75 20.20 12.23
N ASP A 38 -6.77 21.50 12.48
CA ASP A 38 -6.49 22.52 11.47
C ASP A 38 -5.08 22.36 10.88
N GLY A 39 -4.10 22.04 11.73
CA GLY A 39 -2.72 21.74 11.28
C GLY A 39 -2.57 20.42 10.52
N LEU A 40 -3.56 19.53 10.61
CA LEU A 40 -3.56 18.20 9.98
C LEU A 40 -4.46 18.08 8.74
N ARG A 41 -5.12 19.16 8.31
CA ARG A 41 -6.11 19.14 7.21
C ARG A 41 -5.58 18.58 5.89
N ASP A 42 -4.27 18.63 5.66
CA ASP A 42 -3.66 18.06 4.47
C ASP A 42 -3.40 16.56 4.59
N ALA A 43 -3.29 16.03 5.81
CA ALA A 43 -3.05 14.62 6.10
C ALA A 43 -4.33 13.77 5.97
N ALA A 44 -5.47 14.26 6.49
CA ALA A 44 -6.74 13.53 6.51
C ALA A 44 -7.95 14.48 6.61
N GLU A 45 -9.14 13.92 6.38
CA GLU A 45 -10.42 14.52 6.78
C GLU A 45 -10.78 14.00 8.17
N PHE A 46 -11.25 14.89 9.07
CA PHE A 46 -11.54 14.53 10.45
C PHE A 46 -13.02 14.68 10.79
N VAL A 47 -13.53 13.73 11.59
CA VAL A 47 -14.84 13.77 12.22
C VAL A 47 -14.62 13.91 13.73
N PHE A 48 -14.92 15.09 14.29
CA PHE A 48 -14.77 15.42 15.70
C PHE A 48 -16.04 16.12 16.19
N PRO A 49 -17.04 15.40 16.71
CA PRO A 49 -18.26 16.01 17.24
C PRO A 49 -18.04 16.76 18.56
N HIS A 50 -17.34 16.14 19.51
CA HIS A 50 -17.00 16.70 20.82
C HIS A 50 -15.94 15.82 21.53
N ALA A 51 -15.33 16.36 22.60
CA ALA A 51 -14.50 15.57 23.51
C ALA A 51 -15.38 14.64 24.36
N ALA A 52 -14.97 13.39 24.55
CA ALA A 52 -15.67 12.42 25.37
C ALA A 52 -15.12 12.42 26.81
N MET A 53 -16.03 12.53 27.80
CA MET A 53 -15.69 12.69 29.19
C MET A 53 -16.09 11.50 30.05
N ASN A 54 -16.99 10.67 29.54
CA ASN A 54 -17.48 9.50 30.24
C ASN A 54 -17.72 8.32 29.30
N ARG A 55 -17.97 7.17 29.90
CA ARG A 55 -18.15 5.92 29.18
C ARG A 55 -19.23 5.97 28.10
N ALA A 56 -20.39 6.53 28.38
CA ALA A 56 -21.51 6.56 27.43
C ALA A 56 -21.17 7.38 26.16
N GLN A 57 -20.46 8.51 26.33
CA GLN A 57 -20.00 9.34 25.23
C GLN A 57 -18.94 8.61 24.39
N ILE A 58 -18.01 7.88 25.02
CA ILE A 58 -17.00 7.09 24.34
C ILE A 58 -17.65 5.99 23.48
N GLU A 59 -18.54 5.19 24.07
CA GLU A 59 -19.30 4.14 23.39
C GLU A 59 -20.10 4.71 22.19
N SER A 60 -20.79 5.84 22.40
CA SER A 60 -21.57 6.51 21.34
C SER A 60 -20.70 6.98 20.16
N LEU A 61 -19.57 7.63 20.44
CA LEU A 61 -18.68 8.11 19.37
C LEU A 61 -18.06 6.97 18.59
N VAL A 62 -17.58 5.92 19.25
CA VAL A 62 -17.00 4.76 18.58
C VAL A 62 -18.04 4.05 17.71
N ALA A 63 -19.27 3.88 18.21
CA ALA A 63 -20.38 3.32 17.44
C ALA A 63 -20.71 4.18 16.21
N GLN A 64 -20.76 5.53 16.37
CA GLN A 64 -20.95 6.46 15.26
C GLN A 64 -19.86 6.30 14.19
N TYR A 65 -18.58 6.28 14.57
CA TYR A 65 -17.46 6.16 13.63
C TYR A 65 -17.48 4.85 12.86
N ASN A 66 -17.84 3.74 13.52
CA ASN A 66 -18.04 2.45 12.86
C ASN A 66 -19.23 2.48 11.89
N HIS A 67 -20.36 3.08 12.27
CA HIS A 67 -21.55 3.24 11.41
C HIS A 67 -21.26 4.10 10.16
N GLU A 68 -20.55 5.21 10.33
CA GLU A 68 -20.14 6.08 9.23
C GLU A 68 -19.04 5.48 8.36
N LYS A 69 -18.52 4.32 8.72
CA LYS A 69 -17.48 3.59 7.99
C LYS A 69 -16.23 4.43 7.75
N LEU A 70 -15.77 5.14 8.78
CA LEU A 70 -14.52 5.91 8.73
C LEU A 70 -13.32 4.99 8.48
N ASP A 71 -12.18 5.53 8.08
CA ASP A 71 -10.99 4.73 7.78
C ASP A 71 -10.23 4.30 9.04
N GLY A 72 -10.29 5.08 10.12
CA GLY A 72 -9.66 4.78 11.41
C GLY A 72 -10.08 5.75 12.50
N ILE A 73 -9.61 5.51 13.72
CA ILE A 73 -9.83 6.38 14.88
C ILE A 73 -8.49 6.87 15.42
N LEU A 74 -8.33 8.19 15.53
CA LEU A 74 -7.22 8.85 16.21
C LEU A 74 -7.66 9.19 17.64
N ILE A 75 -7.03 8.59 18.64
CA ILE A 75 -7.28 8.81 20.05
C ILE A 75 -6.32 9.88 20.55
N LEU A 76 -6.84 10.94 21.16
CA LEU A 76 -6.08 12.02 21.80
C LEU A 76 -6.46 12.13 23.28
N LEU A 77 -5.48 12.18 24.16
CA LEU A 77 -5.71 12.40 25.60
C LEU A 77 -5.51 13.87 25.91
N LEU A 78 -6.59 14.55 26.29
CA LEU A 78 -6.61 15.99 26.60
C LEU A 78 -6.25 16.26 28.06
N THR A 79 -6.64 15.33 28.93
CA THR A 79 -6.30 15.26 30.35
C THR A 79 -6.13 13.78 30.70
N TYR A 80 -6.14 13.42 32.01
CA TYR A 80 -6.43 12.04 32.40
C TYR A 80 -7.83 11.63 31.94
N SER A 81 -8.01 10.37 31.60
CA SER A 81 -9.28 9.69 31.35
C SER A 81 -9.14 8.22 31.68
N GLN A 82 -10.15 7.62 32.31
CA GLN A 82 -10.10 6.24 32.79
C GLN A 82 -10.06 5.24 31.61
N GLY A 83 -9.04 4.38 31.58
CA GLY A 83 -8.87 3.37 30.54
C GLY A 83 -9.99 2.34 30.48
N ALA A 84 -10.59 1.99 31.63
CA ALA A 84 -11.71 1.05 31.70
C ALA A 84 -12.95 1.51 30.92
N TYR A 85 -13.09 2.79 30.62
CA TYR A 85 -14.22 3.31 29.84
C TYR A 85 -14.12 2.95 28.34
N LEU A 86 -12.92 2.62 27.84
CA LEU A 86 -12.74 2.14 26.46
C LEU A 86 -13.17 0.69 26.24
N VAL A 87 -13.20 -0.15 27.28
CA VAL A 87 -13.27 -1.62 27.12
C VAL A 87 -14.40 -2.04 26.19
N ARG A 88 -15.65 -1.66 26.49
CA ARG A 88 -16.80 -2.06 25.65
C ARG A 88 -16.79 -1.43 24.27
N ALA A 89 -16.39 -0.17 24.18
CA ALA A 89 -16.27 0.50 22.89
C ALA A 89 -15.25 -0.20 21.98
N LEU A 90 -14.15 -0.72 22.55
CA LEU A 90 -13.13 -1.44 21.80
C LEU A 90 -13.52 -2.87 21.42
N GLU A 91 -14.34 -3.54 22.23
CA GLU A 91 -14.90 -4.86 21.90
C GLU A 91 -15.78 -4.81 20.63
N GLU A 92 -16.48 -3.71 20.41
CA GLU A 92 -17.36 -3.48 19.25
C GLU A 92 -16.67 -2.75 18.10
N ASN A 93 -15.45 -2.28 18.28
CA ASN A 93 -14.73 -1.50 17.28
C ASN A 93 -14.10 -2.37 16.19
N HIS A 94 -14.31 -1.97 14.93
CA HIS A 94 -13.74 -2.64 13.76
C HIS A 94 -12.78 -1.74 12.96
N LEU A 95 -12.55 -0.53 13.42
CA LEU A 95 -11.69 0.45 12.77
C LEU A 95 -10.25 0.36 13.31
N PRO A 96 -9.23 0.56 12.46
CA PRO A 96 -7.87 0.75 12.89
C PRO A 96 -7.72 1.89 13.91
N LEU A 97 -6.85 1.70 14.89
CA LEU A 97 -6.65 2.64 16.00
C LEU A 97 -5.24 3.21 16.01
N ALA A 98 -5.15 4.52 16.29
CA ALA A 98 -3.92 5.18 16.68
C ALA A 98 -4.16 5.98 17.97
N LEU A 99 -3.24 5.89 18.93
CA LEU A 99 -3.20 6.77 20.09
C LEU A 99 -2.01 7.71 19.95
N ALA A 100 -2.28 9.02 19.97
CA ALA A 100 -1.24 10.03 19.90
C ALA A 100 -1.19 10.83 21.20
N LEU A 101 -0.06 10.73 21.90
CA LEU A 101 0.28 11.55 23.05
C LEU A 101 0.96 12.83 22.55
N ILE A 102 0.21 13.91 22.58
CA ILE A 102 0.66 15.28 22.32
C ILE A 102 0.10 16.17 23.43
N GLN A 103 0.65 17.36 23.58
CA GLN A 103 0.24 18.30 24.62
C GLN A 103 0.23 19.74 24.11
N PRO A 104 -0.56 20.66 24.74
CA PRO A 104 -0.59 22.07 24.36
C PRO A 104 0.76 22.76 24.50
N GLU A 105 1.40 22.64 25.67
CA GLU A 105 2.66 23.32 25.99
C GLU A 105 3.88 22.49 25.60
N GLN A 106 4.91 23.14 25.08
CA GLN A 106 6.16 22.48 24.67
C GLN A 106 7.22 22.42 25.76
N THR A 107 7.06 23.20 26.83
CA THR A 107 8.00 23.28 27.94
C THR A 107 7.27 23.50 29.25
N VAL A 108 7.83 22.99 30.33
CA VAL A 108 7.35 23.26 31.69
C VAL A 108 7.97 24.57 32.17
N ARG A 109 7.15 25.56 32.47
CA ARG A 109 7.59 26.86 32.97
C ARG A 109 7.56 26.89 34.50
N PRO A 110 8.42 27.70 35.17
CA PRO A 110 8.44 27.82 36.65
C PRO A 110 7.16 28.39 37.27
N ASP A 111 6.37 29.09 36.48
CA ASP A 111 5.11 29.75 36.87
C ASP A 111 3.85 28.92 36.60
N PHE A 112 3.99 27.63 36.24
CA PHE A 112 2.86 26.73 36.03
C PHE A 112 2.02 26.64 37.30
N ILE A 113 0.70 26.73 37.11
CA ILE A 113 -0.33 26.51 38.13
C ILE A 113 -1.05 25.17 37.86
N GLU A 114 -1.95 24.78 38.75
CA GLU A 114 -2.66 23.52 38.65
C GLU A 114 -3.45 23.36 37.32
N TRP A 115 -3.99 24.43 36.78
CA TRP A 115 -4.59 24.46 35.45
C TRP A 115 -3.60 23.99 34.36
N ASP A 116 -2.39 24.53 34.37
CA ASP A 116 -1.38 24.21 33.35
C ASP A 116 -0.98 22.74 33.42
N TYR A 117 -0.82 22.16 34.63
CA TYR A 117 -0.59 20.72 34.78
C TYR A 117 -1.75 19.90 34.24
N THR A 118 -2.98 20.29 34.53
CA THR A 118 -4.19 19.54 34.19
C THR A 118 -4.41 19.49 32.69
N VAL A 119 -4.21 20.59 31.94
CA VAL A 119 -4.39 20.64 30.50
C VAL A 119 -3.24 19.96 29.72
N ASN A 120 -2.13 19.66 30.38
CA ASN A 120 -0.96 19.00 29.76
C ASN A 120 -0.74 17.55 30.24
N GLN A 121 -1.59 16.98 31.11
CA GLN A 121 -1.37 15.67 31.73
C GLN A 121 -1.91 14.48 30.90
N GLY A 122 -2.11 14.63 29.60
CA GLY A 122 -2.55 13.54 28.73
C GLY A 122 -1.69 12.26 28.79
N ILE A 123 -0.46 12.37 29.32
CA ILE A 123 0.45 11.23 29.50
C ILE A 123 -0.13 10.16 30.44
N HIS A 124 -0.76 10.55 31.57
CA HIS A 124 -1.37 9.59 32.51
C HIS A 124 -2.50 8.79 31.85
N GLY A 125 -3.39 9.49 31.14
CA GLY A 125 -4.46 8.86 30.39
C GLY A 125 -3.93 7.96 29.27
N SER A 126 -2.89 8.38 28.56
CA SER A 126 -2.27 7.58 27.50
C SER A 126 -1.68 6.27 28.02
N GLN A 127 -1.04 6.31 29.20
CA GLN A 127 -0.50 5.12 29.86
C GLN A 127 -1.61 4.15 30.27
N ASP A 128 -2.70 4.65 30.86
CA ASP A 128 -3.86 3.84 31.26
C ASP A 128 -4.54 3.22 30.04
N GLN A 129 -4.86 4.01 29.00
CA GLN A 129 -5.48 3.53 27.78
C GLN A 129 -4.61 2.47 27.07
N ALA A 130 -3.30 2.72 26.92
CA ALA A 130 -2.39 1.79 26.27
C ALA A 130 -2.26 0.47 27.05
N ASN A 131 -2.26 0.52 28.39
CA ASN A 131 -2.26 -0.67 29.24
C ASN A 131 -3.53 -1.51 29.03
N VAL A 132 -4.71 -0.87 29.02
CA VAL A 132 -5.99 -1.55 28.75
C VAL A 132 -5.99 -2.18 27.37
N MET A 133 -5.63 -1.44 26.32
CA MET A 133 -5.58 -1.97 24.94
C MET A 133 -4.62 -3.16 24.83
N THR A 134 -3.44 -3.10 25.48
CA THR A 134 -2.49 -4.21 25.50
C THR A 134 -3.07 -5.46 26.16
N ARG A 135 -3.72 -5.29 27.32
CA ARG A 135 -4.36 -6.40 28.05
C ARG A 135 -5.53 -7.03 27.31
N MET A 136 -6.24 -6.24 26.50
CA MET A 136 -7.32 -6.71 25.63
C MET A 136 -6.83 -7.36 24.34
N GLY A 137 -5.53 -7.27 24.02
CA GLY A 137 -4.99 -7.70 22.73
C GLY A 137 -5.44 -6.82 21.55
N VAL A 138 -5.85 -5.58 21.81
CA VAL A 138 -6.29 -4.65 20.78
C VAL A 138 -5.08 -4.11 20.02
N ASN A 139 -5.16 -4.20 18.69
CA ASN A 139 -4.10 -3.69 17.82
C ASN A 139 -4.23 -2.17 17.67
N CYS A 140 -3.24 -1.45 18.18
CA CYS A 140 -3.16 0.00 18.13
C CYS A 140 -1.74 0.44 17.78
N VAL A 141 -1.61 1.55 17.04
CA VAL A 141 -0.31 2.21 16.79
C VAL A 141 -0.20 3.44 17.69
N TYR A 142 1.02 3.78 18.09
CA TYR A 142 1.27 4.80 19.10
C TYR A 142 2.22 5.86 18.57
N TYR A 143 1.96 7.09 18.97
CA TYR A 143 2.86 8.23 18.80
C TYR A 143 2.99 8.98 20.13
N ALA A 144 4.20 9.40 20.47
CA ALA A 144 4.44 10.34 21.57
C ALA A 144 5.49 11.36 21.10
N GLY A 145 5.13 12.64 21.12
CA GLY A 145 6.04 13.66 20.63
C GLY A 145 5.46 15.06 20.58
N ASN A 146 6.27 15.96 20.02
CA ASN A 146 5.90 17.35 19.82
C ASN A 146 5.01 17.51 18.59
N ARG A 147 3.82 18.10 18.77
CA ARG A 147 2.88 18.37 17.67
C ARG A 147 3.40 19.37 16.64
N CYS A 148 4.45 20.14 16.98
CA CYS A 148 4.97 21.24 16.14
C CYS A 148 6.19 20.87 15.28
N ASP A 149 6.79 19.70 15.46
CA ASP A 149 8.03 19.33 14.75
C ASP A 149 7.83 18.63 13.39
N GLY A 150 6.60 18.51 12.93
CA GLY A 150 6.24 17.84 11.67
C GLY A 150 6.22 16.30 11.74
N SER A 151 6.80 15.66 12.76
CA SER A 151 6.75 14.20 12.92
C SER A 151 5.34 13.72 13.24
N PHE A 152 4.58 14.51 13.98
CA PHE A 152 3.18 14.24 14.26
C PHE A 152 2.31 14.29 12.98
N VAL A 153 2.53 15.28 12.13
CA VAL A 153 1.82 15.40 10.84
C VAL A 153 2.11 14.17 9.97
N ARG A 154 3.39 13.77 9.89
CA ARG A 154 3.78 12.55 9.14
C ARG A 154 3.14 11.30 9.74
N PHE A 155 3.17 11.14 11.05
CA PHE A 155 2.53 9.99 11.73
C PHE A 155 1.04 9.90 11.39
N VAL A 156 0.29 11.00 11.48
CA VAL A 156 -1.15 11.01 11.19
C VAL A 156 -1.42 10.73 9.71
N ALA A 157 -0.62 11.27 8.80
CA ALA A 157 -0.72 10.99 7.37
C ALA A 157 -0.45 9.51 7.06
N ASP A 158 0.59 8.93 7.66
CA ASP A 158 0.96 7.53 7.48
C ASP A 158 -0.06 6.57 8.11
N PHE A 159 -0.54 6.89 9.32
CA PHE A 159 -1.64 6.15 9.96
C PHE A 159 -2.90 6.17 9.10
N GLY A 160 -3.31 7.34 8.65
CA GLY A 160 -4.51 7.48 7.83
C GLY A 160 -4.43 6.64 6.54
N ARG A 161 -3.28 6.67 5.85
CA ARG A 161 -3.04 5.85 4.67
C ARG A 161 -3.04 4.35 4.99
N ALA A 162 -2.35 3.95 6.05
CA ALA A 162 -2.32 2.56 6.49
C ALA A 162 -3.72 2.05 6.87
N ALA A 163 -4.46 2.82 7.63
CA ALA A 163 -5.83 2.50 8.05
C ALA A 163 -6.79 2.37 6.86
N MET A 164 -6.75 3.32 5.93
CA MET A 164 -7.52 3.27 4.69
C MET A 164 -7.18 2.03 3.86
N THR A 165 -5.89 1.67 3.77
CA THR A 165 -5.44 0.49 3.01
C THR A 165 -5.93 -0.80 3.65
N VAL A 166 -5.78 -0.98 4.97
CA VAL A 166 -6.29 -2.16 5.71
C VAL A 166 -7.80 -2.34 5.49
N ARG A 167 -8.55 -1.25 5.48
CA ARG A 167 -9.98 -1.32 5.18
C ARG A 167 -10.29 -1.65 3.73
N ALA A 168 -9.49 -1.13 2.79
CA ALA A 168 -9.62 -1.47 1.37
C ALA A 168 -9.35 -2.95 1.13
N MET A 169 -8.34 -3.53 1.80
CA MET A 169 -7.98 -4.95 1.71
C MET A 169 -9.16 -5.88 2.01
N LYS A 170 -10.00 -5.55 3.00
CA LYS A 170 -11.20 -6.35 3.36
C LYS A 170 -12.27 -6.43 2.24
N ARG A 171 -12.15 -5.62 1.20
CA ARG A 171 -13.07 -5.57 0.05
C ARG A 171 -12.35 -5.82 -1.27
N MET A 172 -11.05 -6.02 -1.20
CA MET A 172 -10.20 -6.23 -2.37
C MET A 172 -10.51 -7.59 -2.97
N ARG A 173 -10.49 -7.65 -4.30
CA ARG A 173 -10.68 -8.88 -5.07
C ARG A 173 -9.55 -8.96 -6.08
N ILE A 174 -8.91 -10.12 -6.18
CA ILE A 174 -7.79 -10.38 -7.09
C ILE A 174 -8.18 -11.49 -8.06
N GLY A 175 -8.13 -11.20 -9.34
CA GLY A 175 -8.35 -12.20 -10.39
C GLY A 175 -7.17 -13.16 -10.50
N VAL A 176 -7.42 -14.46 -10.56
CA VAL A 176 -6.39 -15.49 -10.76
C VAL A 176 -6.69 -16.24 -12.07
N ILE A 177 -5.80 -16.08 -13.06
CA ILE A 177 -5.94 -16.62 -14.41
C ILE A 177 -4.79 -17.60 -14.65
N GLY A 178 -4.99 -18.84 -14.22
CA GLY A 178 -3.95 -19.87 -14.22
C GLY A 178 -2.88 -19.69 -13.14
N LYS A 179 -2.17 -20.77 -12.85
CA LYS A 179 -0.98 -20.79 -11.97
C LYS A 179 0.11 -21.65 -12.60
N LEU A 180 1.35 -21.17 -12.54
CA LEU A 180 2.51 -21.98 -12.92
C LEU A 180 2.75 -23.04 -11.83
N PRO A 181 2.72 -24.33 -12.16
CA PRO A 181 2.88 -25.39 -11.17
C PRO A 181 4.34 -25.49 -10.68
N GLY A 182 4.52 -25.81 -9.39
CA GLY A 182 5.80 -26.17 -8.83
C GLY A 182 6.62 -25.01 -8.22
N MET A 183 6.17 -23.77 -8.33
CA MET A 183 6.81 -22.63 -7.68
C MET A 183 6.40 -22.56 -6.21
N GLY A 184 7.30 -22.99 -5.30
CA GLY A 184 6.99 -23.18 -3.90
C GLY A 184 6.57 -21.93 -3.16
N ASP A 185 7.18 -20.80 -3.47
CA ASP A 185 6.91 -19.50 -2.84
C ASP A 185 5.67 -18.78 -3.43
N VAL A 186 5.14 -19.27 -4.55
CA VAL A 186 3.88 -18.82 -5.15
C VAL A 186 2.66 -19.62 -4.62
N ILE A 187 2.92 -20.81 -4.05
CA ILE A 187 1.87 -21.65 -3.48
C ILE A 187 1.40 -21.05 -2.14
N THR A 188 0.12 -20.75 -2.06
CA THR A 188 -0.49 -20.17 -0.86
C THR A 188 -1.86 -20.77 -0.59
N ASP A 189 -2.35 -20.62 0.64
CA ASP A 189 -3.70 -21.01 1.05
C ASP A 189 -4.67 -19.83 0.81
N ASP A 190 -5.59 -19.99 -0.11
CA ASP A 190 -6.59 -18.99 -0.48
C ASP A 190 -7.47 -18.59 0.70
N MET A 191 -7.84 -19.55 1.57
CA MET A 191 -8.61 -19.28 2.77
C MET A 191 -7.83 -18.48 3.79
N ALA A 192 -6.51 -18.70 3.88
CA ALA A 192 -5.64 -17.89 4.74
C ALA A 192 -5.57 -16.45 4.21
N ILE A 193 -5.38 -16.24 2.90
CA ILE A 193 -5.43 -14.90 2.29
C ILE A 193 -6.75 -14.21 2.62
N TYR A 194 -7.87 -14.85 2.35
CA TYR A 194 -9.20 -14.27 2.54
C TYR A 194 -9.48 -13.93 4.01
N ARG A 195 -9.15 -14.86 4.92
CA ARG A 195 -9.44 -14.72 6.35
C ARG A 195 -8.53 -13.73 7.07
N PHE A 196 -7.23 -13.77 6.78
CA PHE A 196 -6.22 -13.04 7.56
C PHE A 196 -5.72 -11.78 6.85
N LEU A 197 -5.61 -11.79 5.53
CA LEU A 197 -5.20 -10.60 4.77
C LEU A 197 -6.40 -9.78 4.28
N GLY A 198 -7.52 -10.42 4.00
CA GLY A 198 -8.78 -9.79 3.59
C GLY A 198 -9.19 -9.99 2.13
N PRO A 199 -8.28 -10.00 1.13
CA PRO A 199 -8.64 -10.10 -0.28
C PRO A 199 -9.28 -11.44 -0.66
N GLU A 200 -10.35 -11.35 -1.47
CA GLU A 200 -10.95 -12.50 -2.15
C GLU A 200 -10.17 -12.85 -3.41
N LEU A 201 -9.81 -14.11 -3.60
CA LEU A 201 -9.23 -14.61 -4.84
C LEU A 201 -10.35 -15.12 -5.76
N VAL A 202 -10.40 -14.58 -6.98
CA VAL A 202 -11.44 -14.88 -7.98
C VAL A 202 -10.80 -15.64 -9.13
N TYR A 203 -11.02 -16.94 -9.18
CA TYR A 203 -10.51 -17.78 -10.25
C TYR A 203 -11.38 -17.66 -11.50
N ASP A 204 -10.72 -17.39 -12.62
CA ASP A 204 -11.39 -17.32 -13.91
C ASP A 204 -10.51 -17.93 -15.02
N SER A 205 -11.13 -18.22 -16.15
CA SER A 205 -10.43 -18.77 -17.31
C SER A 205 -9.90 -17.65 -18.20
N ILE A 206 -8.80 -17.93 -18.89
CA ILE A 206 -8.30 -17.05 -19.96
C ILE A 206 -9.34 -16.85 -21.07
N GLY A 207 -10.26 -17.80 -21.27
CA GLY A 207 -11.39 -17.67 -22.19
C GLY A 207 -12.36 -16.56 -21.83
N THR A 208 -12.55 -16.28 -20.53
CA THR A 208 -13.32 -15.12 -20.08
C THR A 208 -12.63 -13.83 -20.48
N VAL A 209 -11.33 -13.68 -20.23
CA VAL A 209 -10.53 -12.52 -20.63
C VAL A 209 -10.61 -12.34 -22.18
N ARG A 210 -10.48 -13.41 -22.94
CA ARG A 210 -10.56 -13.36 -24.41
C ARG A 210 -11.89 -12.80 -24.91
N ARG A 211 -13.02 -13.12 -24.25
CA ARG A 211 -14.32 -12.53 -24.60
C ARG A 211 -14.36 -11.02 -24.42
N PHE A 212 -13.78 -10.50 -23.34
CA PHE A 212 -13.65 -9.06 -23.14
C PHE A 212 -12.76 -8.42 -24.21
N CYS A 213 -11.63 -9.04 -24.55
CA CYS A 213 -10.75 -8.55 -25.62
C CYS A 213 -11.49 -8.53 -26.99
N ALA A 214 -12.25 -9.58 -27.31
CA ALA A 214 -13.01 -9.66 -28.55
C ALA A 214 -14.14 -8.61 -28.65
N GLY A 215 -14.66 -8.13 -27.51
CA GLY A 215 -15.69 -7.10 -27.44
C GLY A 215 -15.15 -5.66 -27.56
N VAL A 216 -13.83 -5.46 -27.67
CA VAL A 216 -13.25 -4.12 -27.76
C VAL A 216 -13.47 -3.51 -29.14
N GLU A 217 -14.10 -2.35 -29.19
CA GLU A 217 -14.36 -1.61 -30.43
C GLU A 217 -13.07 -1.08 -31.08
N ALA A 218 -12.99 -1.15 -32.42
CA ALA A 218 -11.81 -0.72 -33.18
C ALA A 218 -11.44 0.75 -32.93
N GLY A 219 -12.43 1.63 -32.71
CA GLY A 219 -12.21 3.03 -32.38
C GLY A 219 -11.51 3.22 -31.05
N ALA A 220 -11.85 2.39 -30.03
CA ALA A 220 -11.20 2.41 -28.72
C ALA A 220 -9.74 1.93 -28.81
N VAL A 221 -9.47 0.90 -29.63
CA VAL A 221 -8.09 0.43 -29.90
C VAL A 221 -7.24 1.54 -30.50
N LYS A 222 -7.73 2.24 -31.51
CA LYS A 222 -7.03 3.39 -32.12
C LYS A 222 -6.73 4.49 -31.11
N ALA A 223 -7.72 4.86 -30.31
CA ALA A 223 -7.56 5.88 -29.27
C ALA A 223 -6.51 5.47 -28.23
N GLN A 224 -6.46 4.17 -27.87
CA GLN A 224 -5.42 3.65 -26.97
C GLN A 224 -4.03 3.70 -27.58
N MET A 225 -3.88 3.32 -28.85
CA MET A 225 -2.60 3.42 -29.55
C MET A 225 -2.09 4.86 -29.62
N GLU A 226 -2.97 5.86 -29.80
CA GLU A 226 -2.58 7.28 -29.73
C GLU A 226 -2.18 7.69 -28.31
N ALA A 227 -2.88 7.20 -27.29
CA ALA A 227 -2.49 7.41 -25.88
C ALA A 227 -1.10 6.80 -25.59
N ASP A 228 -0.83 5.60 -26.09
CA ASP A 228 0.48 4.96 -25.94
C ASP A 228 1.59 5.78 -26.64
N ARG A 229 1.34 6.30 -27.85
CA ARG A 229 2.28 7.20 -28.56
C ARG A 229 2.55 8.50 -27.79
N ALA A 230 1.60 8.98 -27.01
CA ALA A 230 1.81 10.16 -26.17
C ALA A 230 2.73 9.86 -24.97
N VAL A 231 2.72 8.63 -24.46
CA VAL A 231 3.52 8.17 -23.32
C VAL A 231 4.88 7.66 -23.74
N PHE A 232 4.91 6.75 -24.71
CA PHE A 232 6.12 6.00 -25.11
C PHE A 232 6.81 6.61 -26.34
N GLU A 233 8.13 6.46 -26.38
CA GLU A 233 8.86 6.47 -27.64
C GLU A 233 8.71 5.08 -28.27
N LEU A 234 8.22 5.01 -29.52
CA LEU A 234 7.93 3.73 -30.16
C LEU A 234 9.13 3.19 -30.92
N ASP A 235 9.38 1.90 -30.82
CA ASP A 235 10.28 1.16 -31.71
C ASP A 235 9.79 1.30 -33.17
N PRO A 236 10.66 1.75 -34.09
CA PRO A 236 10.27 1.90 -35.49
C PRO A 236 9.93 0.57 -36.17
N THR A 237 10.30 -0.57 -35.58
CA THR A 237 9.96 -1.91 -36.10
C THR A 237 8.64 -2.44 -35.55
N LEU A 238 8.01 -1.74 -34.61
CA LEU A 238 6.71 -2.12 -34.06
C LEU A 238 5.61 -1.80 -35.07
N ASP A 239 5.05 -2.83 -35.69
CA ASP A 239 3.99 -2.66 -36.68
C ASP A 239 2.61 -2.36 -36.01
N GLU A 240 1.72 -1.79 -36.82
CA GLU A 240 0.39 -1.38 -36.35
C GLU A 240 -0.48 -2.55 -35.89
N PRO A 241 -0.54 -3.73 -36.56
CA PRO A 241 -1.29 -4.88 -36.10
C PRO A 241 -0.85 -5.40 -34.72
N THR A 242 0.44 -5.49 -34.48
CA THR A 242 1.04 -5.93 -33.19
C THR A 242 0.72 -4.96 -32.07
N HIS A 243 0.85 -3.65 -32.32
CA HIS A 243 0.46 -2.62 -31.33
C HIS A 243 -1.05 -2.62 -31.07
N ALA A 244 -1.87 -2.76 -32.12
CA ALA A 244 -3.32 -2.81 -31.99
C ALA A 244 -3.81 -4.00 -31.13
N GLU A 245 -3.19 -5.19 -31.28
CA GLU A 245 -3.52 -6.33 -30.44
C GLU A 245 -3.12 -6.10 -28.97
N ALA A 246 -1.94 -5.53 -28.69
CA ALA A 246 -1.54 -5.17 -27.36
C ALA A 246 -2.52 -4.16 -26.69
N ALA A 247 -2.94 -3.14 -27.43
CA ALA A 247 -3.94 -2.17 -26.99
C ALA A 247 -5.30 -2.84 -26.73
N ARG A 248 -5.72 -3.77 -27.58
CA ARG A 248 -6.93 -4.57 -27.41
C ARG A 248 -6.89 -5.42 -26.15
N MET A 249 -5.77 -6.08 -25.90
CA MET A 249 -5.56 -6.90 -24.69
C MET A 249 -5.65 -6.03 -23.41
N TYR A 250 -5.02 -4.86 -23.41
CA TYR A 250 -5.12 -3.91 -22.29
C TYR A 250 -6.57 -3.50 -22.03
N LEU A 251 -7.28 -3.04 -23.07
CA LEU A 251 -8.66 -2.59 -22.92
C LEU A 251 -9.60 -3.73 -22.49
N GLY A 252 -9.38 -4.93 -23.01
CA GLY A 252 -10.16 -6.13 -22.63
C GLY A 252 -9.90 -6.55 -21.20
N LEU A 253 -8.63 -6.63 -20.75
CA LEU A 253 -8.27 -6.92 -19.36
C LEU A 253 -8.83 -5.86 -18.43
N ARG A 254 -8.71 -4.57 -18.77
CA ARG A 254 -9.29 -3.48 -17.97
C ARG A 254 -10.80 -3.63 -17.83
N ALA A 255 -11.52 -3.94 -18.90
CA ALA A 255 -12.97 -4.17 -18.87
C ALA A 255 -13.33 -5.40 -18.01
N TYR A 256 -12.54 -6.48 -18.10
CA TYR A 256 -12.68 -7.65 -17.24
C TYR A 256 -12.53 -7.27 -15.76
N LEU A 257 -11.46 -6.58 -15.39
CA LEU A 257 -11.21 -6.14 -14.02
C LEU A 257 -12.33 -5.24 -13.49
N GLN A 258 -12.78 -4.28 -14.29
CA GLN A 258 -13.87 -3.37 -13.93
C GLN A 258 -15.20 -4.11 -13.74
N SER A 259 -15.53 -5.02 -14.65
CA SER A 259 -16.75 -5.84 -14.58
C SER A 259 -16.80 -6.73 -13.33
N GLY A 260 -15.64 -7.27 -12.92
CA GLY A 260 -15.51 -8.11 -11.72
C GLY A 260 -15.31 -7.30 -10.43
N GLY A 261 -15.15 -5.97 -10.49
CA GLY A 261 -14.76 -5.16 -9.32
C GLY A 261 -13.41 -5.61 -8.74
N LEU A 262 -12.47 -6.02 -9.63
CA LEU A 262 -11.18 -6.54 -9.24
C LEU A 262 -10.19 -5.39 -9.01
N SER A 263 -9.40 -5.47 -7.96
CA SER A 263 -8.37 -4.50 -7.59
C SER A 263 -6.99 -4.84 -8.19
N GLY A 264 -6.87 -6.04 -8.74
CA GLY A 264 -5.66 -6.55 -9.36
C GLY A 264 -5.89 -7.94 -9.93
N TYR A 265 -4.84 -8.50 -10.52
CA TYR A 265 -4.88 -9.84 -11.07
C TYR A 265 -3.49 -10.46 -11.14
N THR A 266 -3.48 -11.77 -11.31
CA THR A 266 -2.31 -12.52 -11.73
C THR A 266 -2.66 -13.40 -12.93
N LEU A 267 -1.71 -13.57 -13.85
CA LEU A 267 -1.90 -14.37 -15.06
C LEU A 267 -0.68 -15.24 -15.32
N HIS A 268 -0.91 -16.54 -15.51
CA HIS A 268 0.13 -17.43 -15.99
C HIS A 268 0.27 -17.31 -17.51
N TYR A 269 1.46 -17.02 -17.99
CA TYR A 269 1.76 -16.81 -19.43
C TYR A 269 1.36 -18.01 -20.31
N GLY A 270 1.49 -19.24 -19.80
CA GLY A 270 1.07 -20.47 -20.50
C GLY A 270 -0.42 -20.53 -20.84
N GLU A 271 -1.27 -19.74 -20.16
CA GLU A 271 -2.69 -19.62 -20.51
C GLU A 271 -2.92 -18.90 -21.86
N CYS A 272 -1.97 -18.07 -22.27
CA CYS A 272 -2.03 -17.38 -23.57
C CYS A 272 -1.77 -18.30 -24.76
N GLY A 273 -1.14 -19.41 -24.53
CA GLY A 273 -0.94 -20.63 -25.29
C GLY A 273 -0.98 -20.61 -26.82
N GLU A 274 -0.67 -21.75 -27.40
CA GLU A 274 -0.55 -21.94 -28.88
C GLU A 274 -1.90 -22.23 -29.58
N ASP A 275 -3.03 -22.14 -28.88
CA ASP A 275 -4.35 -22.48 -29.44
C ASP A 275 -4.98 -21.34 -30.26
N GLY A 276 -4.23 -20.27 -30.51
CA GLY A 276 -4.65 -19.13 -31.32
C GLY A 276 -5.61 -18.16 -30.64
N ARG A 277 -5.87 -18.32 -29.34
CA ARG A 277 -6.70 -17.35 -28.58
C ARG A 277 -6.04 -15.99 -28.44
N PHE A 278 -4.71 -15.98 -28.26
CA PHE A 278 -3.89 -14.79 -28.23
C PHE A 278 -2.71 -14.96 -29.19
N THR A 279 -2.25 -13.87 -29.77
CA THR A 279 -1.11 -13.86 -30.70
C THR A 279 0.18 -13.43 -30.04
N GLN A 280 0.11 -12.85 -28.83
CA GLN A 280 1.26 -12.34 -28.08
C GLN A 280 0.97 -12.35 -26.57
N LEU A 281 2.01 -12.20 -25.74
CA LEU A 281 1.87 -12.03 -24.30
C LEU A 281 1.37 -10.61 -23.95
N PRO A 282 0.58 -10.43 -22.85
CA PRO A 282 -0.03 -9.16 -22.48
C PRO A 282 0.91 -8.21 -21.71
N LEU A 283 2.20 -8.07 -22.10
CA LEU A 283 3.20 -7.32 -21.32
C LEU A 283 2.90 -5.82 -21.25
N LEU A 284 2.51 -5.20 -22.39
CA LEU A 284 2.05 -3.80 -22.39
C LEU A 284 0.75 -3.63 -21.60
N ALA A 285 -0.15 -4.62 -21.70
CA ALA A 285 -1.42 -4.57 -20.96
C ALA A 285 -1.19 -4.61 -19.45
N ALA A 286 -0.32 -5.48 -18.94
CA ALA A 286 0.06 -5.55 -17.54
C ALA A 286 0.70 -4.24 -17.05
N SER A 287 1.60 -3.67 -17.85
CA SER A 287 2.28 -2.40 -17.56
C SER A 287 1.30 -1.21 -17.50
N ASN A 288 0.34 -1.14 -18.42
CA ASN A 288 -0.69 -0.11 -18.42
C ASN A 288 -1.66 -0.28 -17.23
N LEU A 289 -2.02 -1.51 -16.86
CA LEU A 289 -2.88 -1.77 -15.70
C LEU A 289 -2.18 -1.45 -14.37
N LEU A 290 -0.88 -1.74 -14.25
CA LEU A 290 -0.06 -1.27 -13.13
C LEU A 290 -0.07 0.26 -13.04
N ALA A 291 0.08 0.94 -14.18
CA ALA A 291 0.03 2.40 -14.26
C ALA A 291 -1.36 2.98 -13.94
N ASP A 292 -2.43 2.23 -14.18
CA ASP A 292 -3.80 2.56 -13.79
C ASP A 292 -4.07 2.35 -12.28
N GLY A 293 -3.13 1.72 -11.56
CA GLY A 293 -3.22 1.47 -10.11
C GLY A 293 -3.75 0.10 -9.73
N TYR A 294 -3.87 -0.84 -10.68
CA TYR A 294 -4.19 -2.23 -10.35
C TYR A 294 -2.97 -2.97 -9.78
N GLY A 295 -3.23 -3.95 -8.91
CA GLY A 295 -2.21 -4.91 -8.50
C GLY A 295 -1.92 -5.91 -9.62
N TYR A 296 -0.67 -6.33 -9.72
CA TYR A 296 -0.26 -7.33 -10.68
C TYR A 296 0.87 -8.20 -10.13
N ALA A 297 0.84 -9.46 -10.46
CA ALA A 297 1.98 -10.36 -10.42
C ALA A 297 1.85 -11.37 -11.58
N ALA A 298 2.98 -11.89 -12.02
CA ALA A 298 3.02 -12.92 -13.04
C ALA A 298 2.68 -14.31 -12.48
N GLU A 299 2.49 -15.30 -13.37
CA GLU A 299 2.63 -16.74 -13.13
C GLU A 299 1.63 -17.35 -12.14
N GLY A 300 0.57 -16.61 -11.79
CA GLY A 300 -0.44 -17.07 -10.85
C GLY A 300 -0.12 -16.72 -9.40
N ASP A 301 0.87 -15.85 -9.13
CA ASP A 301 1.22 -15.39 -7.79
C ASP A 301 0.16 -14.44 -7.24
N SER A 302 -0.81 -15.01 -6.54
CA SER A 302 -1.85 -14.25 -5.88
C SER A 302 -1.34 -13.42 -4.69
N THR A 303 -0.29 -13.88 -4.01
CA THR A 303 0.27 -13.20 -2.83
C THR A 303 1.00 -11.91 -3.23
N ALA A 304 1.84 -11.97 -4.25
CA ALA A 304 2.49 -10.78 -4.79
C ALA A 304 1.49 -9.81 -5.44
N ALA A 305 0.45 -10.31 -6.15
CA ALA A 305 -0.60 -9.45 -6.68
C ALA A 305 -1.37 -8.70 -5.59
N VAL A 306 -1.67 -9.37 -4.46
CA VAL A 306 -2.25 -8.74 -3.25
C VAL A 306 -1.31 -7.68 -2.70
N LEU A 307 -0.01 -7.98 -2.58
CA LEU A 307 1.00 -7.03 -2.08
C LEU A 307 1.09 -5.78 -2.96
N VAL A 308 1.22 -5.96 -4.28
CA VAL A 308 1.29 -4.83 -5.22
C VAL A 308 0.02 -3.98 -5.15
N ALA A 309 -1.18 -4.59 -5.12
CA ALA A 309 -2.45 -3.87 -4.95
C ALA A 309 -2.52 -3.07 -3.63
N ALA A 310 -2.03 -3.67 -2.54
CA ALA A 310 -1.94 -2.99 -1.25
C ALA A 310 -0.98 -1.79 -1.32
N MET A 311 0.19 -1.95 -1.93
CA MET A 311 1.19 -0.88 -2.07
C MET A 311 0.72 0.24 -3.03
N GLN A 312 -0.03 -0.07 -4.08
CA GLN A 312 -0.71 0.93 -4.93
C GLN A 312 -1.63 1.84 -4.08
N THR A 313 -2.40 1.24 -3.17
CA THR A 313 -3.30 1.99 -2.28
C THR A 313 -2.54 2.77 -1.22
N LEU A 314 -1.54 2.15 -0.58
CA LEU A 314 -0.78 2.70 0.54
C LEU A 314 0.15 3.83 0.12
N CYS A 315 0.86 3.65 -0.99
CA CYS A 315 1.94 4.53 -1.42
C CYS A 315 1.59 5.38 -2.66
N GLY A 316 0.49 5.06 -3.34
CA GLY A 316 0.02 5.79 -4.52
C GLY A 316 0.54 5.26 -5.86
N ALA A 317 1.66 4.54 -5.84
CA ALA A 317 2.19 3.79 -6.96
C ALA A 317 3.12 2.68 -6.46
N ALA A 318 3.07 1.53 -7.13
CA ALA A 318 3.97 0.41 -6.88
C ALA A 318 4.36 -0.27 -8.20
N GLY A 319 5.54 -0.88 -8.23
CA GLY A 319 6.01 -1.74 -9.31
C GLY A 319 5.97 -3.20 -8.92
N PHE A 320 6.14 -4.07 -9.90
CA PHE A 320 6.38 -5.49 -9.77
C PHE A 320 7.77 -5.77 -10.34
N THR A 321 8.60 -6.58 -9.68
CA THR A 321 9.99 -6.84 -10.06
C THR A 321 10.51 -8.12 -9.43
N GLU A 322 11.73 -8.53 -9.79
CA GLU A 322 12.47 -9.67 -9.24
C GLU A 322 13.95 -9.32 -9.07
N MET A 323 14.63 -9.99 -8.11
CA MET A 323 16.08 -9.97 -7.97
C MET A 323 16.72 -10.90 -8.98
N TYR A 324 17.44 -10.36 -9.99
CA TYR A 324 18.06 -11.16 -11.04
C TYR A 324 19.54 -11.46 -10.79
N MET A 325 20.31 -10.46 -10.32
CA MET A 325 21.75 -10.61 -10.22
C MET A 325 22.34 -9.66 -9.16
N MET A 326 23.28 -10.11 -8.38
CA MET A 326 24.10 -9.29 -7.49
C MET A 326 25.26 -8.66 -8.25
N ASP A 327 25.37 -7.33 -8.24
CA ASP A 327 26.52 -6.58 -8.74
C ASP A 327 27.40 -6.13 -7.57
N PHE A 328 28.43 -6.90 -7.28
CA PHE A 328 29.33 -6.66 -6.17
C PHE A 328 30.24 -5.42 -6.34
N LYS A 329 30.38 -4.89 -7.56
CA LYS A 329 31.13 -3.66 -7.80
C LYS A 329 30.31 -2.42 -7.54
N ARG A 330 29.01 -2.46 -7.88
CA ARG A 330 28.06 -1.38 -7.59
C ARG A 330 27.48 -1.45 -6.18
N GLU A 331 27.73 -2.55 -5.46
CA GLU A 331 27.03 -2.86 -4.20
C GLU A 331 25.50 -2.78 -4.38
N ALA A 332 25.00 -3.34 -5.49
CA ALA A 332 23.61 -3.25 -5.89
C ALA A 332 23.08 -4.59 -6.45
N ILE A 333 21.77 -4.72 -6.49
CA ILE A 333 21.06 -5.85 -7.09
C ILE A 333 20.45 -5.35 -8.41
N LEU A 334 20.73 -6.03 -9.52
CA LEU A 334 19.96 -5.85 -10.76
C LEU A 334 18.58 -6.47 -10.54
N MET A 335 17.56 -5.67 -10.73
CA MET A 335 16.17 -6.07 -10.60
C MET A 335 15.42 -5.83 -11.89
N CYS A 336 14.61 -6.79 -12.31
CA CYS A 336 13.76 -6.74 -13.49
C CYS A 336 12.72 -7.87 -13.39
N HIS A 337 11.83 -7.95 -14.37
CA HIS A 337 10.98 -9.10 -14.67
C HIS A 337 10.86 -9.24 -16.19
N GLN A 338 10.10 -10.22 -16.67
CA GLN A 338 10.03 -10.58 -18.09
C GLN A 338 9.36 -9.53 -19.01
N GLY A 339 9.10 -8.30 -18.56
CA GLY A 339 8.70 -7.18 -19.41
C GLY A 339 7.55 -6.33 -18.89
N GLU A 340 6.94 -6.72 -17.78
CA GLU A 340 5.91 -5.93 -17.11
C GLU A 340 6.54 -4.95 -16.13
N GLY A 341 6.03 -3.75 -16.06
CA GLY A 341 6.46 -2.75 -15.10
C GLY A 341 5.56 -1.53 -15.11
N ASN A 342 5.42 -0.91 -13.94
CA ASN A 342 4.65 0.33 -13.81
C ASN A 342 5.43 1.51 -14.43
N TRP A 343 5.14 1.84 -15.68
CA TRP A 343 5.84 2.92 -16.40
C TRP A 343 5.66 4.31 -15.76
N ARG A 344 4.68 4.53 -14.86
CA ARG A 344 4.57 5.77 -14.07
C ARG A 344 5.71 5.96 -13.07
N LEU A 345 6.46 4.91 -12.78
CA LEU A 345 7.68 4.96 -11.98
C LEU A 345 8.91 5.39 -12.78
N CYS A 346 8.78 5.48 -14.12
CA CYS A 346 9.88 5.89 -15.00
C CYS A 346 10.44 7.24 -14.56
N ARG A 347 11.77 7.37 -14.61
CA ARG A 347 12.48 8.61 -14.30
C ARG A 347 11.98 9.77 -15.16
N ALA A 348 11.87 10.94 -14.56
CA ALA A 348 11.21 12.10 -15.17
C ALA A 348 12.00 12.70 -16.35
N ASP A 349 13.31 12.46 -16.44
CA ASP A 349 14.20 12.98 -17.49
C ASP A 349 14.21 12.14 -18.78
N ARG A 350 13.46 11.01 -18.82
CA ARG A 350 13.38 10.10 -19.97
C ARG A 350 11.95 9.69 -20.25
N ARG A 351 11.62 9.45 -21.52
CA ARG A 351 10.39 8.78 -21.91
C ARG A 351 10.60 7.27 -21.86
N PRO A 352 9.63 6.48 -21.38
CA PRO A 352 9.71 5.02 -21.54
C PRO A 352 9.66 4.66 -23.04
N TYR A 353 10.43 3.64 -23.43
CA TYR A 353 10.50 3.15 -24.80
C TYR A 353 9.60 1.92 -24.95
N LEU A 354 8.79 1.85 -26.00
CA LEU A 354 7.95 0.70 -26.30
C LEU A 354 8.62 -0.13 -27.41
N LYS A 355 9.28 -1.21 -27.01
CA LYS A 355 10.06 -2.07 -27.87
C LYS A 355 9.22 -3.15 -28.53
N ASN A 356 9.47 -3.43 -29.80
CA ASN A 356 9.05 -4.67 -30.48
C ASN A 356 9.99 -5.80 -30.04
N ARG A 357 9.72 -6.35 -28.84
CA ARG A 357 10.63 -7.31 -28.20
C ARG A 357 10.60 -8.65 -28.86
N VAL A 358 11.76 -9.19 -29.22
CA VAL A 358 11.88 -10.57 -29.70
C VAL A 358 11.78 -11.53 -28.52
N LEU A 359 10.62 -12.17 -28.38
CA LEU A 359 10.34 -13.13 -27.34
C LEU A 359 9.57 -14.30 -27.95
N SER A 360 10.25 -15.41 -28.21
CA SER A 360 9.69 -16.61 -28.86
C SER A 360 9.06 -17.57 -27.80
N GLU A 361 8.30 -17.04 -26.88
CA GLU A 361 7.61 -17.84 -25.88
C GLU A 361 6.38 -18.52 -26.49
N GLY A 362 6.28 -19.86 -26.36
CA GLY A 362 5.10 -20.63 -26.77
C GLY A 362 4.65 -20.44 -28.21
N GLY A 363 5.57 -20.10 -29.16
CA GLY A 363 5.20 -19.85 -30.54
C GLY A 363 4.44 -18.55 -30.81
N LEU A 364 4.29 -17.68 -29.82
CA LEU A 364 3.61 -16.39 -29.92
C LEU A 364 4.46 -15.34 -30.66
N SER A 365 3.78 -14.30 -31.18
CA SER A 365 4.42 -13.13 -31.79
C SER A 365 5.15 -12.27 -30.77
N ASN A 366 6.06 -11.42 -31.22
CA ASN A 366 6.78 -10.46 -30.39
C ASN A 366 5.82 -9.52 -29.65
N PRO A 367 5.82 -9.47 -28.31
CA PRO A 367 4.97 -8.57 -27.56
C PRO A 367 5.58 -7.18 -27.44
N PRO A 368 4.82 -6.09 -27.66
CA PRO A 368 5.27 -4.76 -27.31
C PRO A 368 5.57 -4.67 -25.81
N THR A 369 6.80 -4.28 -25.49
CA THR A 369 7.31 -4.29 -24.11
C THR A 369 7.82 -2.92 -23.72
N PRO A 370 7.32 -2.29 -22.63
CA PRO A 370 7.87 -1.05 -22.10
C PRO A 370 9.29 -1.26 -21.56
N ILE A 371 10.22 -0.41 -21.96
CA ILE A 371 11.59 -0.40 -21.44
C ILE A 371 11.81 0.93 -20.73
N PHE A 372 12.17 0.89 -19.48
CA PHE A 372 12.47 2.07 -18.67
C PHE A 372 13.25 1.71 -17.41
N THR A 373 13.85 2.71 -16.79
CA THR A 373 14.38 2.64 -15.42
C THR A 373 13.54 3.54 -14.53
N PRO A 374 13.20 3.12 -13.31
CA PRO A 374 12.48 3.96 -12.35
C PRO A 374 13.27 5.21 -11.93
N GLU A 375 12.55 6.18 -11.33
CA GLU A 375 13.16 7.37 -10.74
C GLU A 375 14.22 6.98 -9.69
N PRO A 376 15.47 7.47 -9.80
CA PRO A 376 16.51 7.23 -8.81
C PRO A 376 16.18 7.81 -7.44
N GLY A 377 16.74 7.21 -6.38
CA GLY A 377 16.58 7.67 -5.01
C GLY A 377 16.03 6.61 -4.07
N ARG A 378 15.53 7.05 -2.94
CA ARG A 378 15.01 6.14 -1.88
C ARG A 378 13.91 5.23 -2.41
N ALA A 379 13.97 3.96 -2.02
CA ALA A 379 12.99 2.96 -2.37
C ALA A 379 12.94 1.84 -1.32
N CYS A 380 11.88 1.03 -1.37
CA CYS A 380 11.77 -0.23 -0.65
C CYS A 380 11.42 -1.34 -1.63
N ILE A 381 12.08 -2.48 -1.47
CA ILE A 381 11.72 -3.76 -2.09
C ILE A 381 11.02 -4.61 -1.04
N LEU A 382 9.88 -5.19 -1.41
CA LEU A 382 8.97 -5.85 -0.49
C LEU A 382 8.57 -7.24 -0.98
N SER A 383 8.52 -8.20 -0.06
CA SER A 383 7.98 -9.54 -0.27
C SER A 383 6.94 -9.86 0.79
N LEU A 384 5.85 -10.51 0.40
CA LEU A 384 4.82 -11.01 1.30
C LEU A 384 4.84 -12.54 1.28
N THR A 385 5.31 -13.12 2.37
CA THR A 385 5.47 -14.58 2.51
C THR A 385 4.35 -15.16 3.38
N HIS A 386 3.67 -16.19 2.89
CA HIS A 386 2.82 -17.03 3.71
C HIS A 386 3.67 -18.06 4.44
N LEU A 387 3.70 -18.00 5.78
CA LEU A 387 4.52 -18.89 6.60
C LEU A 387 3.79 -20.21 6.88
N THR A 388 2.88 -20.18 7.83
CA THR A 388 2.07 -21.36 8.24
C THR A 388 0.71 -20.88 8.72
N ALA A 389 -0.35 -21.62 8.40
CA ALA A 389 -1.72 -21.39 8.87
C ALA A 389 -2.18 -19.92 8.68
N ASP A 390 -2.15 -19.15 9.76
CA ASP A 390 -2.63 -17.75 9.81
C ASP A 390 -1.52 -16.70 9.81
N ARG A 391 -0.26 -17.11 9.62
CA ARG A 391 0.90 -16.23 9.74
C ARG A 391 1.44 -15.81 8.39
N PHE A 392 1.47 -14.50 8.19
CA PHE A 392 2.12 -13.86 7.05
C PHE A 392 3.25 -12.95 7.52
N ARG A 393 4.28 -12.85 6.70
CA ARG A 393 5.44 -11.98 6.94
C ARG A 393 5.66 -11.07 5.74
N LEU A 394 5.84 -9.78 6.00
CA LEU A 394 6.33 -8.82 5.01
C LEU A 394 7.81 -8.57 5.28
N VAL A 395 8.65 -9.00 4.34
CA VAL A 395 10.08 -8.69 4.33
C VAL A 395 10.27 -7.38 3.56
N CYS A 396 11.02 -6.45 4.14
CA CYS A 396 11.25 -5.13 3.57
C CYS A 396 12.75 -4.82 3.54
N ALA A 397 13.30 -4.62 2.35
CA ALA A 397 14.63 -4.10 2.14
C ALA A 397 14.54 -2.61 1.78
N PRO A 398 14.86 -1.67 2.70
CA PRO A 398 15.03 -0.27 2.37
C PRO A 398 16.37 -0.07 1.66
N GLY A 399 16.43 0.93 0.76
CA GLY A 399 17.64 1.22 0.00
C GLY A 399 17.42 2.37 -0.98
N GLU A 400 18.21 2.36 -2.04
CA GLU A 400 18.11 3.37 -3.10
C GLU A 400 18.23 2.75 -4.51
N ILE A 401 17.54 3.34 -5.45
CA ILE A 401 17.71 3.07 -6.89
C ILE A 401 18.84 3.94 -7.39
N LEU A 402 19.82 3.30 -8.07
CA LEU A 402 20.98 4.00 -8.60
C LEU A 402 20.65 4.76 -9.90
N PRO A 403 21.22 5.95 -10.13
CA PRO A 403 20.96 6.74 -11.33
C PRO A 403 21.62 6.18 -12.60
N ASP A 404 22.73 5.43 -12.44
CA ASP A 404 23.59 5.00 -13.53
C ASP A 404 23.32 3.54 -13.93
N ALA A 405 22.32 3.36 -14.79
CA ALA A 405 21.88 2.04 -15.20
C ALA A 405 21.56 2.00 -16.70
N ASP A 406 22.55 2.27 -17.56
CA ASP A 406 22.36 2.09 -19.02
C ASP A 406 22.83 0.70 -19.44
N LEU A 407 21.89 -0.26 -19.46
CA LEU A 407 22.10 -1.59 -20.04
C LEU A 407 21.53 -1.61 -21.45
N LEU A 408 22.40 -1.51 -22.44
CA LEU A 408 22.03 -1.31 -23.86
C LEU A 408 21.24 -2.46 -24.50
N HIS A 409 21.26 -3.65 -23.88
CA HIS A 409 20.67 -4.86 -24.45
C HIS A 409 19.63 -5.53 -23.53
N VAL A 410 19.18 -4.83 -22.49
CA VAL A 410 18.08 -5.31 -21.65
C VAL A 410 16.75 -4.86 -22.26
N ASP A 411 15.88 -5.82 -22.52
CA ASP A 411 14.61 -5.65 -23.22
C ASP A 411 13.39 -5.71 -22.28
N MET A 412 13.56 -5.21 -21.05
CA MET A 412 12.55 -5.20 -20.01
C MET A 412 12.76 -3.99 -19.07
N PRO A 413 11.78 -3.57 -18.29
CA PRO A 413 11.99 -2.59 -17.22
C PRO A 413 13.01 -3.11 -16.22
N TYR A 414 13.98 -2.30 -15.81
CA TYR A 414 15.04 -2.72 -14.88
C TYR A 414 15.53 -1.59 -14.00
N LEU A 415 16.18 -1.95 -12.90
CA LEU A 415 16.84 -1.01 -11.99
C LEU A 415 18.04 -1.68 -11.30
N PHE A 416 18.97 -0.85 -10.80
CA PHE A 416 19.96 -1.27 -9.82
C PHE A 416 19.53 -0.77 -8.44
N PHE A 417 19.25 -1.68 -7.54
CA PHE A 417 18.85 -1.39 -6.17
C PHE A 417 20.02 -1.61 -5.21
N ARG A 418 20.42 -0.56 -4.49
CA ARG A 418 21.42 -0.64 -3.43
C ARG A 418 20.72 -0.71 -2.08
N PRO A 419 20.69 -1.88 -1.41
CA PRO A 419 20.10 -2.01 -0.09
C PRO A 419 20.95 -1.30 0.97
N ASP A 420 20.30 -0.72 1.99
CA ASP A 420 20.97 -0.01 3.09
C ASP A 420 21.92 -0.93 3.90
N SER A 421 21.56 -2.21 4.04
CA SER A 421 22.36 -3.21 4.74
C SER A 421 23.52 -3.80 3.90
N GLY A 422 23.67 -3.36 2.63
CA GLY A 422 24.61 -3.93 1.67
C GLY A 422 24.08 -5.20 1.01
N VAL A 423 24.57 -5.50 -0.20
CA VAL A 423 24.07 -6.60 -1.04
C VAL A 423 24.16 -7.96 -0.34
N HIS A 424 25.33 -8.31 0.22
CA HIS A 424 25.54 -9.60 0.87
C HIS A 424 24.59 -9.81 2.06
N SER A 425 24.52 -8.82 2.97
CA SER A 425 23.68 -8.91 4.16
C SER A 425 22.19 -8.93 3.81
N CYS A 426 21.78 -8.09 2.86
CA CYS A 426 20.41 -8.02 2.41
C CYS A 426 19.92 -9.34 1.81
N VAL A 427 20.65 -9.89 0.82
CA VAL A 427 20.24 -11.12 0.15
C VAL A 427 20.31 -12.32 1.09
N THR A 428 21.35 -12.41 1.96
CA THR A 428 21.41 -13.46 2.97
C THR A 428 20.21 -13.43 3.90
N ALA A 429 19.90 -12.24 4.46
CA ALA A 429 18.75 -12.08 5.34
C ALA A 429 17.41 -12.31 4.61
N TRP A 430 17.30 -11.91 3.32
CA TRP A 430 16.13 -12.20 2.49
C TRP A 430 15.84 -13.70 2.42
N LEU A 431 16.89 -14.51 2.15
CA LEU A 431 16.78 -15.98 2.12
C LEU A 431 16.41 -16.54 3.49
N GLU A 432 17.05 -16.08 4.57
CA GLU A 432 16.77 -16.53 5.94
C GLU A 432 15.34 -16.19 6.41
N GLN A 433 14.78 -15.10 5.92
CA GLN A 433 13.41 -14.69 6.27
C GLN A 433 12.34 -15.30 5.34
N GLY A 434 12.74 -16.06 4.32
CA GLY A 434 11.85 -16.69 3.36
C GLY A 434 11.23 -15.68 2.39
N GLY A 435 11.97 -14.64 2.03
CA GLY A 435 11.54 -13.71 1.00
C GLY A 435 11.31 -14.41 -0.34
N THR A 436 10.24 -14.03 -1.03
CA THR A 436 9.85 -14.61 -2.34
C THR A 436 10.69 -14.00 -3.47
N HIS A 437 10.68 -14.62 -4.64
CA HIS A 437 11.35 -14.09 -5.82
C HIS A 437 10.50 -13.02 -6.55
N HIS A 438 9.18 -12.98 -6.32
CA HIS A 438 8.31 -11.90 -6.79
C HIS A 438 8.21 -10.80 -5.74
N GLU A 439 8.59 -9.58 -6.11
CA GLU A 439 8.64 -8.45 -5.20
C GLU A 439 7.81 -7.26 -5.67
N ALA A 440 7.38 -6.46 -4.71
CA ALA A 440 6.85 -5.13 -4.97
C ALA A 440 7.94 -4.06 -4.78
N LEU A 441 7.99 -3.11 -5.71
CA LEU A 441 8.83 -1.91 -5.65
C LEU A 441 8.00 -0.70 -5.23
N VAL A 442 8.48 0.05 -4.25
CA VAL A 442 7.87 1.32 -3.80
C VAL A 442 8.91 2.42 -3.76
N LEU A 443 8.67 3.54 -4.45
CA LEU A 443 9.57 4.69 -4.46
C LEU A 443 9.37 5.63 -3.27
N GLY A 444 10.46 6.27 -2.86
CA GLY A 444 10.51 7.22 -1.76
C GLY A 444 10.71 6.57 -0.39
N ASP A 445 10.89 7.42 0.62
CA ASP A 445 11.00 6.98 2.02
C ASP A 445 9.61 6.64 2.56
N ARG A 446 9.26 5.35 2.53
CA ARG A 446 7.95 4.80 2.92
C ARG A 446 8.03 3.81 4.08
N LEU A 447 9.20 3.60 4.64
CA LEU A 447 9.46 2.55 5.63
C LEU A 447 8.52 2.64 6.83
N ASP A 448 8.38 3.81 7.44
CA ASP A 448 7.51 3.99 8.61
C ASP A 448 6.04 3.75 8.29
N ARG A 449 5.56 4.21 7.12
CA ARG A 449 4.20 3.94 6.63
C ARG A 449 3.94 2.46 6.44
N ILE A 450 4.90 1.74 5.84
CA ILE A 450 4.80 0.29 5.62
C ILE A 450 4.78 -0.45 6.96
N ARG A 451 5.63 -0.04 7.91
CA ARG A 451 5.65 -0.60 9.28
C ARG A 451 4.31 -0.41 10.00
N LEU A 452 3.73 0.80 9.96
CA LEU A 452 2.41 1.08 10.51
C LEU A 452 1.32 0.23 9.84
N PHE A 453 1.38 0.11 8.52
CA PHE A 453 0.45 -0.72 7.76
C PHE A 453 0.52 -2.19 8.20
N CYS A 454 1.72 -2.79 8.27
CA CYS A 454 1.90 -4.16 8.72
C CYS A 454 1.37 -4.37 10.15
N ARG A 455 1.63 -3.42 11.05
CA ARG A 455 1.09 -3.46 12.42
C ARG A 455 -0.44 -3.50 12.42
N LEU A 456 -1.08 -2.62 11.68
CA LEU A 456 -2.55 -2.56 11.58
C LEU A 456 -3.15 -3.75 10.82
N TRP A 457 -2.43 -4.29 9.86
CA TRP A 457 -2.82 -5.45 9.08
C TRP A 457 -2.60 -6.79 9.80
N ASN A 458 -1.91 -6.76 10.95
CA ASN A 458 -1.52 -7.94 11.73
C ASN A 458 -0.61 -8.90 10.94
N VAL A 459 0.31 -8.35 10.17
CA VAL A 459 1.34 -9.07 9.43
C VAL A 459 2.68 -8.83 10.10
N GLU A 460 3.48 -9.89 10.27
CA GLU A 460 4.84 -9.79 10.81
C GLU A 460 5.69 -8.92 9.88
N PHE A 461 6.35 -7.89 10.42
CA PHE A 461 7.21 -7.00 9.66
C PHE A 461 8.67 -7.26 9.97
N VAL A 462 9.47 -7.54 8.93
CA VAL A 462 10.92 -7.71 9.02
C VAL A 462 11.61 -6.71 8.11
N GLN A 463 12.41 -5.83 8.70
CA GLN A 463 13.29 -4.92 7.96
C GLN A 463 14.68 -5.55 7.86
N LEU A 464 15.28 -5.51 6.65
CA LEU A 464 16.62 -6.01 6.35
C LEU A 464 17.67 -4.91 6.34
#